data_063346978458771220a891486c9ca6d3
#
_entry.id   063346978458771220a891486c9ca6d3
#
_cell.length_a   1.000
_cell.length_b   1.000
_cell.length_c   1.000
_cell.angle_alpha   90.00
_cell.angle_beta   90.00
_cell.angle_gamma   90.00
#
_symmetry.space_group_name_H-M   'P 1'
#
loop_
_entity.id
_entity.type
_entity.pdbx_description
1 polymer ?
#
loop_
_entity_poly.entity_id
_entity_poly.type
_entity_poly.pdbx_seq_one_letter_code
_entity_poly.pdbx_strand_id
1 'polypeptide(L)'
;YKTVLKSADCPSVESIASDLSSIGYGTHVVHNNTATFYSRNNAFSKMGFDTFTSKELMNITEYTPSGSWPTDKVLVNETVKAMDATEGQSDFVYTITVGSHGDYPTEKIIENPEIQVTGAATEESNNQWEYYVNMIHNTDNFIAELIDAVNRRDEDTIIVMFGDHLPTMGLEDSDMKSGDIFKTKYATWNNFGLPKEDADLTAYQLLAHITDQVGIHEGTIFNYTQTQSDSSTYKNGLENLQYDLLYGDRYAYNGTDPYPASDLVMDVEDVVIKSVRKNTINHTLAVYGSNFTKNAKIFVNGEKVSTTYLTSGIITTSLDNVQDGDVITVAITGSQGIILREGTSEIVYEDPDVAATETAEPTENSEAAFFENENEDNAASSDTTSSDALR
;
A
#
# COMPACT_ATOMS: atom_id res chain seq x y z
N TYR A 1 9.34 -18.47 5.02
CA TYR A 1 8.37 -18.59 3.92
C TYR A 1 9.04 -18.58 2.55
N LYS A 2 10.20 -17.96 2.43
CA LYS A 2 10.91 -17.76 1.15
C LYS A 2 11.11 -19.05 0.32
N THR A 3 11.34 -20.20 0.97
CA THR A 3 11.54 -21.47 0.30
C THR A 3 10.22 -22.19 0.05
N VAL A 4 9.37 -22.28 1.04
CA VAL A 4 8.12 -23.05 1.01
C VAL A 4 7.06 -22.35 0.16
N LEU A 5 6.78 -21.08 0.43
CA LEU A 5 5.73 -20.34 -0.27
C LEU A 5 6.05 -20.01 -1.73
N LYS A 6 7.31 -20.13 -2.14
CA LYS A 6 7.70 -20.05 -3.56
C LYS A 6 7.52 -21.36 -4.32
N SER A 7 7.41 -22.49 -3.61
CA SER A 7 7.21 -23.79 -4.26
C SER A 7 5.82 -23.86 -4.91
N ALA A 8 5.76 -24.45 -6.10
CA ALA A 8 4.48 -24.79 -6.72
C ALA A 8 3.73 -25.87 -5.93
N ASP A 9 4.46 -26.68 -5.16
CA ASP A 9 3.89 -27.78 -4.36
C ASP A 9 3.26 -27.30 -3.03
N CYS A 10 3.48 -26.03 -2.64
CA CYS A 10 2.83 -25.40 -1.50
C CYS A 10 1.85 -24.34 -1.99
N PRO A 11 0.57 -24.68 -2.24
CA PRO A 11 -0.42 -23.74 -2.75
C PRO A 11 -0.82 -22.67 -1.73
N SER A 12 -0.86 -23.03 -0.44
CA SER A 12 -1.24 -22.16 0.67
C SER A 12 -0.75 -22.73 2.01
N VAL A 13 -0.81 -21.91 3.05
CA VAL A 13 -0.50 -22.31 4.43
C VAL A 13 -1.46 -21.63 5.39
N GLU A 14 -1.84 -22.35 6.47
CA GLU A 14 -2.51 -21.75 7.62
C GLU A 14 -1.67 -20.61 8.19
N SER A 15 -2.31 -19.49 8.46
CA SER A 15 -1.71 -18.34 9.12
C SER A 15 -2.75 -17.63 9.97
N ILE A 16 -2.32 -16.68 10.81
CA ILE A 16 -3.25 -15.82 11.56
C ILE A 16 -4.24 -15.09 10.63
N ALA A 17 -3.84 -14.72 9.40
CA ALA A 17 -4.74 -14.09 8.44
C ALA A 17 -5.85 -15.06 8.01
N SER A 18 -5.52 -16.28 7.61
CA SER A 18 -6.52 -17.29 7.23
C SER A 18 -7.46 -17.63 8.40
N ASP A 19 -6.91 -17.73 9.63
CA ASP A 19 -7.70 -18.06 10.81
C ASP A 19 -8.70 -16.95 11.15
N LEU A 20 -8.25 -15.68 11.16
CA LEU A 20 -9.10 -14.52 11.43
C LEU A 20 -10.10 -14.27 10.30
N SER A 21 -9.70 -14.46 9.03
CA SER A 21 -10.61 -14.38 7.88
C SER A 21 -11.74 -15.38 7.99
N SER A 22 -11.49 -16.60 8.52
CA SER A 22 -12.51 -17.64 8.72
C SER A 22 -13.65 -17.23 9.67
N ILE A 23 -13.40 -16.26 10.53
CA ILE A 23 -14.38 -15.70 11.49
C ILE A 23 -14.82 -14.28 11.12
N GLY A 24 -14.53 -13.83 9.89
CA GLY A 24 -15.07 -12.62 9.31
C GLY A 24 -14.23 -11.35 9.50
N TYR A 25 -12.95 -11.47 9.83
CA TYR A 25 -12.03 -10.33 9.81
C TYR A 25 -11.62 -10.00 8.38
N GLY A 26 -11.49 -8.70 8.07
CA GLY A 26 -10.69 -8.23 6.95
C GLY A 26 -9.19 -8.41 7.25
N THR A 27 -8.39 -8.84 6.28
CA THR A 27 -6.98 -9.14 6.53
C THR A 27 -6.07 -8.40 5.57
N HIS A 28 -5.22 -7.55 6.11
CA HIS A 28 -4.47 -6.55 5.36
C HIS A 28 -2.98 -6.60 5.68
N VAL A 29 -2.14 -6.39 4.66
CA VAL A 29 -0.71 -6.14 4.84
C VAL A 29 -0.39 -4.73 4.36
N VAL A 30 0.40 -4.00 5.15
CA VAL A 30 0.89 -2.66 4.80
C VAL A 30 2.41 -2.63 4.98
N HIS A 31 3.16 -2.29 3.93
CA HIS A 31 4.63 -2.26 4.00
C HIS A 31 5.24 -1.21 3.09
N ASN A 32 6.02 -0.30 3.65
CA ASN A 32 6.71 0.76 2.89
C ASN A 32 7.96 0.27 2.12
N ASN A 33 7.98 -0.99 1.74
CA ASN A 33 8.96 -1.59 0.82
C ASN A 33 8.25 -2.26 -0.36
N THR A 34 9.02 -2.71 -1.37
CA THR A 34 8.50 -3.18 -2.66
C THR A 34 7.72 -4.49 -2.55
N ALA A 35 6.65 -4.60 -3.36
CA ALA A 35 5.76 -5.76 -3.39
C ALA A 35 6.46 -7.07 -3.77
N THR A 36 7.39 -7.00 -4.72
CA THR A 36 8.01 -8.18 -5.33
C THR A 36 9.25 -8.68 -4.58
N PHE A 37 9.80 -7.87 -3.67
CA PHE A 37 10.94 -8.31 -2.85
C PHE A 37 10.53 -9.50 -1.98
N TYR A 38 11.30 -10.58 -2.00
CA TYR A 38 10.95 -11.89 -1.43
C TYR A 38 9.65 -12.52 -1.97
N SER A 39 9.13 -12.05 -3.11
CA SER A 39 7.82 -12.48 -3.65
C SER A 39 6.67 -12.28 -2.66
N ARG A 40 6.67 -11.14 -1.94
CA ARG A 40 5.68 -10.85 -0.91
C ARG A 40 4.25 -10.92 -1.43
N ASN A 41 4.01 -10.35 -2.60
CA ASN A 41 2.69 -10.39 -3.26
C ASN A 41 2.15 -11.82 -3.41
N ASN A 42 3.00 -12.78 -3.77
CA ASN A 42 2.59 -14.19 -3.87
C ASN A 42 2.52 -14.87 -2.48
N ALA A 43 3.44 -14.52 -1.57
CA ALA A 43 3.50 -15.12 -0.27
C ALA A 43 2.26 -14.77 0.58
N PHE A 44 1.85 -13.50 0.58
CA PHE A 44 0.69 -13.06 1.36
C PHE A 44 -0.63 -13.62 0.84
N SER A 45 -0.79 -13.80 -0.49
CA SER A 45 -1.91 -14.55 -1.04
C SER A 45 -1.98 -15.97 -0.47
N LYS A 46 -0.86 -16.70 -0.46
CA LYS A 46 -0.77 -18.06 0.09
C LYS A 46 -0.96 -18.13 1.61
N MET A 47 -0.79 -17.03 2.30
CA MET A 47 -1.04 -16.88 3.74
C MET A 47 -2.48 -16.42 4.05
N GLY A 48 -3.31 -16.21 3.04
CA GLY A 48 -4.72 -15.88 3.20
C GLY A 48 -5.03 -14.41 3.48
N PHE A 49 -4.10 -13.48 3.19
CA PHE A 49 -4.39 -12.04 3.28
C PHE A 49 -5.26 -11.57 2.11
N ASP A 50 -6.20 -10.68 2.38
CA ASP A 50 -7.10 -10.10 1.38
C ASP A 50 -6.43 -8.99 0.58
N THR A 51 -5.66 -8.12 1.24
CA THR A 51 -5.00 -6.99 0.57
C THR A 51 -3.54 -6.82 0.96
N PHE A 52 -2.77 -6.20 0.05
CA PHE A 52 -1.39 -5.79 0.31
C PHE A 52 -1.10 -4.41 -0.27
N THR A 53 -0.91 -3.41 0.60
CA THR A 53 -0.46 -2.07 0.22
C THR A 53 1.06 -1.98 0.34
N SER A 54 1.75 -1.96 -0.79
CA SER A 54 3.22 -1.87 -0.87
C SER A 54 3.70 -0.45 -1.19
N LYS A 55 5.00 -0.23 -1.11
CA LYS A 55 5.67 1.04 -1.44
C LYS A 55 5.20 1.65 -2.78
N GLU A 56 4.98 0.83 -3.78
CA GLU A 56 4.58 1.27 -5.12
C GLU A 56 3.19 1.91 -5.14
N LEU A 57 2.35 1.55 -4.18
CA LEU A 57 0.97 2.01 -4.03
C LEU A 57 0.83 3.19 -3.06
N MET A 58 1.93 3.62 -2.44
CA MET A 58 1.96 4.74 -1.49
C MET A 58 2.50 6.02 -2.13
N ASN A 59 1.99 7.17 -1.67
CA ASN A 59 2.53 8.48 -2.02
C ASN A 59 3.63 8.90 -1.05
N ILE A 60 4.82 8.31 -1.20
CA ILE A 60 5.97 8.56 -0.33
C ILE A 60 6.57 9.93 -0.62
N THR A 61 6.63 10.76 0.42
CA THR A 61 7.19 12.12 0.38
C THR A 61 8.48 12.25 1.18
N GLU A 62 8.69 11.39 2.17
CA GLU A 62 9.83 11.47 3.10
C GLU A 62 10.66 10.18 3.07
N TYR A 63 11.96 10.36 3.13
CA TYR A 63 12.93 9.27 3.20
C TYR A 63 13.83 9.45 4.40
N THR A 64 14.43 8.35 4.88
CA THR A 64 15.47 8.38 5.91
C THR A 64 16.63 9.28 5.49
N PRO A 65 17.43 9.82 6.42
CA PRO A 65 18.53 10.72 6.08
C PRO A 65 19.55 10.15 5.07
N SER A 66 19.75 8.83 5.04
CA SER A 66 20.56 8.16 4.01
C SER A 66 19.90 8.14 2.63
N GLY A 67 18.60 8.41 2.54
CA GLY A 67 17.83 8.29 1.31
C GLY A 67 17.48 6.85 0.92
N SER A 68 17.91 5.85 1.69
CA SER A 68 17.74 4.43 1.34
C SER A 68 16.29 3.96 1.50
N TRP A 69 15.62 4.36 2.59
CA TRP A 69 14.30 3.87 2.94
C TRP A 69 13.28 5.01 3.07
N PRO A 70 11.99 4.75 2.73
CA PRO A 70 10.91 5.64 3.16
C PRO A 70 10.85 5.70 4.68
N THR A 71 10.47 6.86 5.25
CA THR A 71 10.15 6.93 6.67
C THR A 71 8.88 6.12 6.97
N ASP A 72 8.78 5.60 8.20
CA ASP A 72 7.62 4.78 8.61
C ASP A 72 6.36 5.62 8.83
N LYS A 73 6.46 6.93 8.86
CA LYS A 73 5.34 7.86 9.04
C LYS A 73 4.21 7.66 8.02
N VAL A 74 4.55 7.30 6.76
CA VAL A 74 3.56 7.00 5.71
C VAL A 74 2.61 5.88 6.12
N LEU A 75 3.09 4.91 6.92
CA LEU A 75 2.33 3.74 7.34
C LEU A 75 1.15 4.06 8.25
N VAL A 76 1.14 5.22 8.96
CA VAL A 76 0.00 5.62 9.79
C VAL A 76 -1.28 5.70 8.94
N ASN A 77 -1.23 6.51 7.88
CA ASN A 77 -2.38 6.68 6.99
C ASN A 77 -2.74 5.39 6.26
N GLU A 78 -1.75 4.65 5.78
CA GLU A 78 -2.01 3.42 5.03
C GLU A 78 -2.58 2.31 5.92
N THR A 79 -2.18 2.23 7.19
CA THR A 79 -2.78 1.32 8.19
C THR A 79 -4.23 1.71 8.48
N VAL A 80 -4.51 3.01 8.68
CA VAL A 80 -5.87 3.50 8.90
C VAL A 80 -6.76 3.24 7.68
N LYS A 81 -6.29 3.46 6.47
CA LYS A 81 -7.02 3.12 5.24
C LYS A 81 -7.37 1.63 5.15
N ALA A 82 -6.43 0.76 5.54
CA ALA A 82 -6.68 -0.67 5.59
C ALA A 82 -7.80 -1.02 6.59
N MET A 83 -7.79 -0.40 7.77
CA MET A 83 -8.85 -0.56 8.77
C MET A 83 -10.20 0.03 8.32
N ASP A 84 -10.20 1.03 7.45
CA ASP A 84 -11.42 1.66 6.92
C ASP A 84 -11.99 0.90 5.70
N ALA A 85 -11.23 -0.04 5.12
CA ALA A 85 -11.63 -0.72 3.90
C ALA A 85 -12.76 -1.74 4.09
N THR A 86 -12.94 -2.25 5.32
CA THR A 86 -13.90 -3.29 5.69
C THR A 86 -14.94 -2.74 6.67
N GLU A 87 -15.81 -1.85 6.20
CA GLU A 87 -16.83 -1.21 7.05
C GLU A 87 -17.72 -2.23 7.78
N GLY A 88 -17.77 -2.12 9.11
CA GLY A 88 -18.60 -2.99 9.97
C GLY A 88 -18.03 -4.39 10.22
N GLN A 89 -16.77 -4.63 9.87
CA GLN A 89 -16.04 -5.84 10.21
C GLN A 89 -14.87 -5.48 11.14
N SER A 90 -14.34 -6.50 11.82
CA SER A 90 -13.06 -6.37 12.52
C SER A 90 -11.91 -6.59 11.53
N ASP A 91 -10.77 -5.97 11.78
CA ASP A 91 -9.62 -6.03 10.89
C ASP A 91 -8.40 -6.64 11.57
N PHE A 92 -7.61 -7.36 10.79
CA PHE A 92 -6.25 -7.72 11.11
C PHE A 92 -5.29 -7.03 10.13
N VAL A 93 -4.51 -6.08 10.63
CA VAL A 93 -3.54 -5.35 9.80
C VAL A 93 -2.12 -5.70 10.21
N TYR A 94 -1.36 -6.31 9.31
CA TYR A 94 0.05 -6.59 9.48
C TYR A 94 0.89 -5.47 8.87
N THR A 95 1.28 -4.49 9.71
CA THR A 95 2.09 -3.35 9.30
C THR A 95 3.58 -3.65 9.51
N ILE A 96 4.37 -3.54 8.44
CA ILE A 96 5.81 -3.83 8.44
C ILE A 96 6.57 -2.53 8.15
N THR A 97 7.43 -2.13 9.10
CA THR A 97 8.30 -0.94 8.98
C THR A 97 9.60 -1.27 8.25
N VAL A 98 10.24 -0.25 7.65
CA VAL A 98 11.56 -0.41 7.00
C VAL A 98 12.54 0.73 7.36
N GLY A 99 12.06 1.79 8.02
CA GLY A 99 12.86 2.99 8.26
C GLY A 99 14.13 2.73 9.08
N SER A 100 14.09 1.78 10.01
CA SER A 100 15.23 1.39 10.83
C SER A 100 16.05 0.21 10.28
N HIS A 101 15.69 -0.30 9.08
CA HIS A 101 16.44 -1.39 8.44
C HIS A 101 17.85 -0.93 8.01
N GLY A 102 18.77 -1.88 7.85
CA GLY A 102 20.19 -1.70 7.50
C GLY A 102 20.51 -0.67 6.41
N ASP A 103 21.75 -0.55 6.04
CA ASP A 103 22.43 0.57 5.40
C ASP A 103 22.76 1.68 6.44
N TYR A 104 23.45 1.28 7.51
CA TYR A 104 23.92 2.22 8.54
C TYR A 104 25.19 2.92 8.07
N PRO A 105 25.12 4.24 7.77
CA PRO A 105 26.27 4.99 7.25
C PRO A 105 27.43 5.06 8.24
N THR A 106 28.64 4.90 7.75
CA THR A 106 29.88 5.11 8.53
C THR A 106 30.23 6.57 8.68
N GLU A 107 29.76 7.43 7.78
CA GLU A 107 29.89 8.87 7.86
C GLU A 107 28.78 9.47 8.72
N LYS A 108 29.04 10.63 9.32
CA LYS A 108 28.03 11.38 10.05
C LYS A 108 27.06 12.05 9.08
N ILE A 109 25.85 11.49 8.94
CA ILE A 109 24.80 12.01 8.05
C ILE A 109 23.83 12.94 8.81
N ILE A 110 23.51 12.63 10.07
CA ILE A 110 22.60 13.44 10.87
C ILE A 110 23.41 14.53 11.57
N GLU A 111 23.27 15.77 11.14
CA GLU A 111 24.03 16.90 11.72
C GLU A 111 23.63 17.18 13.17
N ASN A 112 22.34 17.13 13.47
CA ASN A 112 21.78 17.41 14.78
C ASN A 112 20.89 16.23 15.23
N PRO A 113 21.49 15.11 15.68
CA PRO A 113 20.73 13.96 16.12
C PRO A 113 19.97 14.25 17.41
N GLU A 114 18.75 13.76 17.51
CA GLU A 114 17.95 13.87 18.75
C GLU A 114 18.53 12.99 19.85
N ILE A 115 19.08 11.85 19.48
CA ILE A 115 19.78 10.93 20.37
C ILE A 115 21.25 10.89 19.96
N GLN A 116 22.14 11.31 20.86
CA GLN A 116 23.56 11.27 20.65
C GLN A 116 24.14 9.97 21.19
N VAL A 117 25.07 9.36 20.42
CA VAL A 117 25.78 8.15 20.82
C VAL A 117 27.28 8.50 21.01
N THR A 118 27.85 7.96 22.06
CA THR A 118 29.29 8.11 22.36
C THR A 118 29.85 6.82 22.92
N GLY A 119 31.17 6.60 22.76
CA GLY A 119 31.85 5.47 23.38
C GLY A 119 31.94 4.20 22.54
N ALA A 120 31.56 4.25 21.27
CA ALA A 120 31.86 3.16 20.35
C ALA A 120 33.38 3.06 20.08
N ALA A 121 33.86 1.92 19.58
CA ALA A 121 35.27 1.63 19.39
C ALA A 121 35.95 2.53 18.32
N THR A 122 35.21 2.94 17.30
CA THR A 122 35.64 3.83 16.22
C THR A 122 34.64 4.91 15.95
N GLU A 123 35.01 5.96 15.23
CA GLU A 123 34.11 7.04 14.81
C GLU A 123 33.03 6.51 13.85
N GLU A 124 33.41 5.63 12.91
CA GLU A 124 32.50 4.99 11.99
C GLU A 124 31.41 4.17 12.72
N SER A 125 31.84 3.35 13.69
CA SER A 125 30.91 2.60 14.52
C SER A 125 30.01 3.51 15.35
N ASN A 126 30.53 4.62 15.86
CA ASN A 126 29.72 5.60 16.59
C ASN A 126 28.66 6.26 15.70
N ASN A 127 29.03 6.62 14.45
CA ASN A 127 28.09 7.17 13.47
C ASN A 127 26.98 6.15 13.10
N GLN A 128 27.34 4.88 12.90
CA GLN A 128 26.37 3.81 12.61
C GLN A 128 25.36 3.62 13.76
N TRP A 129 25.84 3.57 15.00
CA TRP A 129 24.97 3.47 16.17
C TRP A 129 24.10 4.70 16.37
N GLU A 130 24.65 5.90 16.20
CA GLU A 130 23.90 7.16 16.29
C GLU A 130 22.80 7.22 15.23
N TYR A 131 23.12 6.81 14.00
CA TYR A 131 22.13 6.70 12.94
C TYR A 131 21.02 5.71 13.32
N TYR A 132 21.38 4.48 13.71
CA TYR A 132 20.43 3.44 14.05
C TYR A 132 19.45 3.83 15.17
N VAL A 133 19.97 4.38 16.28
CA VAL A 133 19.09 4.76 17.41
C VAL A 133 18.15 5.90 17.06
N ASN A 134 18.56 6.82 16.18
CA ASN A 134 17.66 7.86 15.68
C ASN A 134 16.61 7.31 14.71
N MET A 135 16.92 6.27 13.94
CA MET A 135 15.91 5.59 13.12
C MET A 135 14.91 4.78 13.97
N ILE A 136 15.38 4.13 15.04
CA ILE A 136 14.48 3.50 16.03
C ILE A 136 13.58 4.55 16.71
N HIS A 137 14.12 5.72 17.04
CA HIS A 137 13.33 6.82 17.59
C HIS A 137 12.23 7.30 16.59
N ASN A 138 12.56 7.35 15.30
CA ASN A 138 11.54 7.64 14.27
C ASN A 138 10.46 6.57 14.19
N THR A 139 10.82 5.29 14.36
CA THR A 139 9.83 4.19 14.45
C THR A 139 8.97 4.32 15.71
N ASP A 140 9.55 4.73 16.85
CA ASP A 140 8.80 5.01 18.09
C ASP A 140 7.79 6.16 17.89
N ASN A 141 8.19 7.23 17.22
CA ASN A 141 7.30 8.33 16.84
C ASN A 141 6.16 7.85 15.92
N PHE A 142 6.44 6.99 14.95
CA PHE A 142 5.41 6.34 14.12
C PHE A 142 4.42 5.56 14.98
N ILE A 143 4.88 4.77 15.94
CA ILE A 143 4.02 4.00 16.84
C ILE A 143 3.13 4.93 17.66
N ALA A 144 3.67 6.04 18.18
CA ALA A 144 2.89 7.03 18.91
C ALA A 144 1.81 7.67 18.03
N GLU A 145 2.12 8.06 16.79
CA GLU A 145 1.16 8.61 15.84
C GLU A 145 0.07 7.57 15.47
N LEU A 146 0.43 6.29 15.33
CA LEU A 146 -0.50 5.21 15.07
C LEU A 146 -1.46 4.99 16.24
N ILE A 147 -0.95 4.96 17.49
CA ILE A 147 -1.76 4.87 18.70
C ILE A 147 -2.75 6.04 18.78
N ASP A 148 -2.28 7.26 18.48
CA ASP A 148 -3.15 8.44 18.46
C ASP A 148 -4.22 8.35 17.35
N ALA A 149 -3.90 7.79 16.19
CA ALA A 149 -4.85 7.57 15.11
C ALA A 149 -5.92 6.54 15.50
N VAL A 150 -5.50 5.42 16.08
CA VAL A 150 -6.38 4.35 16.57
C VAL A 150 -7.29 4.84 17.72
N ASN A 151 -6.76 5.64 18.65
CA ASN A 151 -7.56 6.21 19.75
C ASN A 151 -8.68 7.16 19.28
N ARG A 152 -8.60 7.69 18.08
CA ARG A 152 -9.68 8.51 17.49
C ARG A 152 -10.81 7.68 16.88
N ARG A 153 -10.61 6.36 16.77
CA ARG A 153 -11.61 5.41 16.29
C ARG A 153 -12.41 4.90 17.48
N ASP A 154 -13.70 4.69 17.29
CA ASP A 154 -14.60 4.07 18.31
C ASP A 154 -14.60 2.55 18.10
N GLU A 155 -13.42 1.93 18.27
CA GLU A 155 -13.18 0.53 17.99
C GLU A 155 -12.16 -0.05 18.96
N ASP A 156 -12.49 -1.22 19.55
CA ASP A 156 -11.58 -1.95 20.44
C ASP A 156 -10.39 -2.48 19.64
N THR A 157 -9.17 -2.05 19.98
CA THR A 157 -7.97 -2.36 19.23
C THR A 157 -6.83 -2.85 20.13
N ILE A 158 -6.12 -3.88 19.64
CA ILE A 158 -4.82 -4.31 20.15
C ILE A 158 -3.74 -4.01 19.12
N ILE A 159 -2.64 -3.40 19.55
CA ILE A 159 -1.42 -3.28 18.76
C ILE A 159 -0.35 -4.20 19.37
N VAL A 160 0.18 -5.12 18.58
CA VAL A 160 1.30 -5.99 18.94
C VAL A 160 2.54 -5.53 18.18
N MET A 161 3.55 -5.08 18.90
CA MET A 161 4.80 -4.53 18.35
C MET A 161 5.96 -5.46 18.68
N PHE A 162 6.75 -5.83 17.70
CA PHE A 162 7.93 -6.69 17.93
C PHE A 162 9.04 -6.39 16.94
N GLY A 163 10.29 -6.57 17.39
CA GLY A 163 11.45 -6.57 16.49
C GLY A 163 11.63 -7.97 15.90
N ASP A 164 11.78 -8.07 14.59
CA ASP A 164 12.03 -9.33 13.90
C ASP A 164 13.48 -9.82 14.06
N HIS A 165 14.44 -8.90 14.14
CA HIS A 165 15.86 -9.18 14.41
C HIS A 165 16.60 -7.95 14.92
N LEU A 166 17.81 -8.13 15.42
CA LEU A 166 18.74 -7.05 15.80
C LEU A 166 19.42 -6.43 14.55
N PRO A 167 20.01 -5.22 14.68
CA PRO A 167 20.75 -4.59 13.58
C PRO A 167 22.00 -5.39 13.21
N THR A 168 22.33 -5.39 11.91
CA THR A 168 23.50 -6.08 11.35
C THR A 168 24.79 -5.26 11.55
N MET A 169 25.18 -5.04 12.81
CA MET A 169 26.39 -4.27 13.20
C MET A 169 27.40 -5.11 13.95
N GLY A 170 27.48 -6.41 13.64
CA GLY A 170 28.50 -7.31 14.19
C GLY A 170 28.32 -7.66 15.66
N LEU A 171 27.08 -7.60 16.17
CA LEU A 171 26.76 -8.01 17.53
C LEU A 171 26.97 -9.52 17.73
N GLU A 172 27.51 -9.90 18.88
CA GLU A 172 27.67 -11.27 19.35
C GLU A 172 26.85 -11.49 20.64
N ASP A 173 26.63 -12.76 21.01
CA ASP A 173 25.89 -13.12 22.23
C ASP A 173 26.45 -12.45 23.48
N SER A 174 27.78 -12.26 23.54
CA SER A 174 28.48 -11.61 24.65
C SER A 174 28.15 -10.11 24.81
N ASP A 175 27.66 -9.46 23.73
CA ASP A 175 27.28 -8.05 23.74
C ASP A 175 25.86 -7.85 24.30
N MET A 176 25.09 -8.94 24.36
CA MET A 176 23.69 -8.90 24.76
C MET A 176 23.51 -9.21 26.25
N LYS A 177 22.70 -8.39 26.94
CA LYS A 177 22.28 -8.70 28.32
C LYS A 177 21.52 -10.02 28.42
N SER A 178 20.87 -10.45 27.35
CA SER A 178 20.16 -11.74 27.24
C SER A 178 21.10 -12.93 27.03
N GLY A 179 22.36 -12.67 26.63
CA GLY A 179 23.30 -13.70 26.19
C GLY A 179 22.90 -14.41 24.88
N ASP A 180 22.06 -13.77 24.07
CA ASP A 180 21.50 -14.37 22.84
C ASP A 180 21.09 -13.27 21.87
N ILE A 181 21.73 -13.21 20.69
CA ILE A 181 21.46 -12.22 19.62
C ILE A 181 20.12 -12.46 18.91
N PHE A 182 19.49 -13.61 19.08
CA PHE A 182 18.19 -13.92 18.49
C PHE A 182 17.00 -13.50 19.37
N LYS A 183 17.27 -12.97 20.57
CA LYS A 183 16.24 -12.43 21.46
C LYS A 183 15.93 -10.98 21.14
N THR A 184 14.71 -10.72 20.74
CA THR A 184 14.18 -9.38 20.55
C THR A 184 13.15 -9.04 21.63
N LYS A 185 12.56 -7.84 21.58
CA LYS A 185 11.50 -7.42 22.49
C LYS A 185 10.19 -7.35 21.73
N TYR A 186 9.09 -7.63 22.46
CA TYR A 186 7.75 -7.26 22.01
C TYR A 186 7.06 -6.40 23.08
N ALA A 187 6.05 -5.66 22.66
CA ALA A 187 5.15 -4.92 23.53
C ALA A 187 3.72 -5.01 22.96
N THR A 188 2.74 -4.93 23.84
CA THR A 188 1.33 -4.86 23.48
C THR A 188 0.73 -3.57 24.03
N TRP A 189 -0.18 -3.00 23.26
CA TRP A 189 -1.02 -1.88 23.67
C TRP A 189 -2.47 -2.18 23.30
N ASN A 190 -3.42 -1.74 24.11
CA ASN A 190 -4.84 -1.83 23.79
C ASN A 190 -5.61 -0.64 24.38
N ASN A 191 -6.81 -0.34 23.85
CA ASN A 191 -7.65 0.77 24.30
C ASN A 191 -8.90 0.34 25.10
N PHE A 192 -9.09 -0.95 25.38
CA PHE A 192 -10.29 -1.49 26.04
C PHE A 192 -10.01 -2.17 27.38
N GLY A 193 -8.81 -2.00 27.94
CA GLY A 193 -8.49 -2.41 29.30
C GLY A 193 -8.10 -3.88 29.48
N LEU A 194 -7.55 -4.51 28.43
CA LEU A 194 -6.92 -5.83 28.57
C LEU A 194 -5.77 -5.75 29.58
N PRO A 195 -5.67 -6.65 30.56
CA PRO A 195 -4.62 -6.62 31.56
C PRO A 195 -3.23 -6.75 30.95
N LYS A 196 -2.26 -6.05 31.54
CA LYS A 196 -0.86 -6.24 31.18
C LYS A 196 -0.39 -7.60 31.67
N GLU A 197 0.22 -8.35 30.77
CA GLU A 197 0.86 -9.64 31.06
C GLU A 197 2.26 -9.67 30.45
N ASP A 198 3.29 -9.83 31.29
CA ASP A 198 4.67 -9.97 30.83
C ASP A 198 4.97 -11.47 30.67
N ALA A 199 5.33 -11.91 29.48
CA ALA A 199 5.67 -13.30 29.19
C ALA A 199 6.91 -13.40 28.28
N ASP A 200 7.76 -14.40 28.55
CA ASP A 200 8.83 -14.79 27.65
C ASP A 200 8.28 -15.84 26.67
N LEU A 201 8.20 -15.45 25.39
CA LEU A 201 7.60 -16.27 24.33
C LEU A 201 8.61 -16.50 23.19
N THR A 202 8.44 -17.61 22.49
CA THR A 202 9.07 -17.73 21.16
C THR A 202 8.24 -16.97 20.12
N ALA A 203 8.87 -16.52 19.04
CA ALA A 203 8.18 -15.72 18.01
C ALA A 203 6.91 -16.42 17.47
N TYR A 204 6.93 -17.72 17.32
CA TYR A 204 5.77 -18.52 16.84
C TYR A 204 4.66 -18.70 17.88
N GLN A 205 4.89 -18.37 19.16
CA GLN A 205 3.87 -18.39 20.22
C GLN A 205 3.17 -17.04 20.38
N LEU A 206 3.79 -15.95 19.93
CA LEU A 206 3.35 -14.59 20.25
C LEU A 206 1.89 -14.34 19.86
N LEU A 207 1.51 -14.55 18.61
CA LEU A 207 0.15 -14.29 18.17
C LEU A 207 -0.87 -15.29 18.78
N ALA A 208 -0.48 -16.56 18.95
CA ALA A 208 -1.34 -17.53 19.65
C ALA A 208 -1.64 -17.10 21.09
N HIS A 209 -0.64 -16.56 21.81
CA HIS A 209 -0.82 -16.04 23.15
C HIS A 209 -1.77 -14.81 23.18
N ILE A 210 -1.59 -13.89 22.23
CA ILE A 210 -2.46 -12.69 22.16
C ILE A 210 -3.90 -13.06 21.80
N THR A 211 -4.10 -13.95 20.82
CA THR A 211 -5.45 -14.38 20.42
C THR A 211 -6.17 -15.13 21.55
N ASP A 212 -5.45 -15.92 22.37
CA ASP A 212 -5.99 -16.57 23.55
C ASP A 212 -6.52 -15.55 24.59
N GLN A 213 -5.79 -14.46 24.83
CA GLN A 213 -6.20 -13.41 25.75
C GLN A 213 -7.54 -12.74 25.38
N VAL A 214 -7.93 -12.76 24.11
CA VAL A 214 -9.18 -12.20 23.60
C VAL A 214 -10.22 -13.26 23.20
N GLY A 215 -9.95 -14.53 23.53
CA GLY A 215 -10.90 -15.63 23.32
C GLY A 215 -11.02 -16.08 21.85
N ILE A 216 -10.02 -15.84 21.02
CA ILE A 216 -9.94 -16.31 19.63
C ILE A 216 -9.10 -17.60 19.62
N HIS A 217 -9.71 -18.71 19.21
CA HIS A 217 -9.12 -20.06 19.27
C HIS A 217 -9.14 -20.77 17.90
N GLU A 218 -9.35 -20.05 16.83
CA GLU A 218 -9.32 -20.58 15.47
C GLU A 218 -7.91 -20.97 15.05
N GLY A 219 -7.85 -21.87 14.06
CA GLY A 219 -6.62 -22.39 13.50
C GLY A 219 -6.07 -23.61 14.23
N THR A 220 -5.47 -24.52 13.47
CA THR A 220 -4.89 -25.77 14.02
C THR A 220 -3.64 -25.49 14.83
N ILE A 221 -2.72 -24.67 14.28
CA ILE A 221 -1.43 -24.35 14.92
C ILE A 221 -1.64 -23.44 16.12
N PHE A 222 -2.53 -22.43 16.01
CA PHE A 222 -2.79 -21.51 17.11
C PHE A 222 -3.49 -22.21 18.28
N ASN A 223 -4.53 -23.00 18.02
CA ASN A 223 -5.20 -23.78 19.06
C ASN A 223 -4.29 -24.81 19.71
N TYR A 224 -3.45 -25.50 18.91
CA TYR A 224 -2.45 -26.41 19.45
C TYR A 224 -1.47 -25.67 20.39
N THR A 225 -1.00 -24.51 19.99
CA THR A 225 -0.08 -23.68 20.79
C THR A 225 -0.74 -23.21 22.08
N GLN A 226 -1.97 -22.69 22.01
CA GLN A 226 -2.73 -22.21 23.18
C GLN A 226 -2.96 -23.33 24.20
N THR A 227 -3.24 -24.54 23.75
CA THR A 227 -3.63 -25.65 24.63
C THR A 227 -2.46 -26.54 25.06
N GLN A 228 -1.35 -26.56 24.34
CA GLN A 228 -0.25 -27.51 24.56
C GLN A 228 1.10 -26.85 24.88
N SER A 229 1.22 -25.52 24.92
CA SER A 229 2.50 -24.83 25.12
C SER A 229 3.25 -25.25 26.41
N ASP A 230 2.53 -25.64 27.46
CA ASP A 230 3.09 -26.10 28.73
C ASP A 230 3.45 -27.60 28.76
N SER A 231 3.11 -28.32 27.69
CA SER A 231 3.38 -29.74 27.59
C SER A 231 4.85 -30.01 27.29
N SER A 232 5.44 -31.03 27.94
CA SER A 232 6.80 -31.47 27.63
C SER A 232 6.97 -32.01 26.19
N THR A 233 5.87 -32.33 25.51
CA THR A 233 5.83 -32.79 24.12
C THR A 233 5.45 -31.71 23.12
N TYR A 234 5.20 -30.47 23.57
CA TYR A 234 4.74 -29.36 22.73
C TYR A 234 5.59 -29.18 21.48
N LYS A 235 6.91 -29.04 21.66
CA LYS A 235 7.83 -28.77 20.54
C LYS A 235 7.81 -29.91 19.50
N ASN A 236 7.82 -31.15 19.93
CA ASN A 236 7.78 -32.30 19.04
C ASN A 236 6.44 -32.35 18.26
N GLY A 237 5.34 -32.07 18.94
CA GLY A 237 4.03 -32.01 18.30
C GLY A 237 3.93 -30.88 17.28
N LEU A 238 4.46 -29.68 17.59
CA LEU A 238 4.52 -28.57 16.67
C LEU A 238 5.37 -28.88 15.42
N GLU A 239 6.53 -29.48 15.60
CA GLU A 239 7.39 -29.95 14.50
C GLU A 239 6.69 -30.99 13.60
N ASN A 240 5.93 -31.91 14.19
CA ASN A 240 5.15 -32.90 13.44
C ASN A 240 4.01 -32.22 12.64
N LEU A 241 3.27 -31.29 13.26
CA LEU A 241 2.24 -30.51 12.58
C LEU A 241 2.83 -29.71 11.43
N GLN A 242 3.94 -29.01 11.67
CA GLN A 242 4.64 -28.25 10.63
C GLN A 242 5.06 -29.15 9.46
N TYR A 243 5.58 -30.34 9.75
CA TYR A 243 5.96 -31.29 8.70
C TYR A 243 4.74 -31.76 7.91
N ASP A 244 3.67 -32.17 8.60
CA ASP A 244 2.44 -32.64 7.98
C ASP A 244 1.80 -31.59 7.06
N LEU A 245 1.73 -30.35 7.53
CA LEU A 245 1.10 -29.25 6.78
C LEU A 245 1.91 -28.78 5.58
N LEU A 246 3.25 -28.80 5.67
CA LEU A 246 4.12 -28.25 4.61
C LEU A 246 4.62 -29.32 3.63
N TYR A 247 4.79 -30.57 4.08
CA TYR A 247 5.45 -31.62 3.31
C TYR A 247 4.73 -32.97 3.35
N GLY A 248 3.80 -33.18 4.28
CA GLY A 248 3.07 -34.40 4.48
C GLY A 248 1.75 -34.47 3.74
N ASP A 249 0.91 -35.44 4.15
CA ASP A 249 -0.41 -35.69 3.54
C ASP A 249 -1.53 -34.85 4.17
N ARG A 250 -1.20 -33.89 5.04
CA ARG A 250 -2.14 -32.99 5.74
C ARG A 250 -3.17 -33.74 6.58
N TYR A 251 -2.72 -34.73 7.34
CA TYR A 251 -3.57 -35.51 8.25
C TYR A 251 -4.30 -34.62 9.26
N ALA A 252 -3.66 -33.51 9.71
CA ALA A 252 -4.28 -32.52 10.59
C ALA A 252 -5.56 -31.90 9.98
N TYR A 253 -5.68 -31.87 8.65
CA TYR A 253 -6.82 -31.38 7.90
C TYR A 253 -7.63 -32.48 7.20
N ASN A 254 -7.49 -33.74 7.67
CA ASN A 254 -8.14 -34.89 7.03
C ASN A 254 -7.80 -35.07 5.54
N GLY A 255 -6.59 -34.70 5.14
CA GLY A 255 -6.08 -34.81 3.76
C GLY A 255 -6.56 -33.70 2.81
N THR A 256 -7.28 -32.68 3.31
CA THR A 256 -7.76 -31.56 2.50
C THR A 256 -7.37 -30.25 3.16
N ASP A 257 -6.69 -29.36 2.43
CA ASP A 257 -6.33 -28.04 2.95
C ASP A 257 -7.57 -27.15 3.04
N PRO A 258 -7.98 -26.69 4.25
CA PRO A 258 -9.11 -25.82 4.41
C PRO A 258 -8.79 -24.32 4.17
N TYR A 259 -7.51 -23.99 3.96
CA TYR A 259 -7.01 -22.63 3.83
C TYR A 259 -6.49 -22.37 2.40
N PRO A 260 -7.37 -22.08 1.43
CA PRO A 260 -6.94 -21.76 0.07
C PRO A 260 -6.14 -20.44 0.05
N ALA A 261 -5.30 -20.27 -0.97
CA ALA A 261 -4.71 -18.96 -1.24
C ALA A 261 -5.83 -17.96 -1.54
N SER A 262 -5.66 -16.72 -1.05
CA SER A 262 -6.59 -15.63 -1.31
C SER A 262 -6.41 -15.03 -2.71
N ASP A 263 -7.44 -14.40 -3.24
CA ASP A 263 -7.35 -13.50 -4.39
C ASP A 263 -6.80 -12.14 -3.92
N LEU A 264 -5.53 -12.14 -3.48
CA LEU A 264 -4.88 -10.96 -2.92
C LEU A 264 -5.02 -9.74 -3.83
N VAL A 265 -5.64 -8.70 -3.33
CA VAL A 265 -5.78 -7.42 -4.02
C VAL A 265 -4.65 -6.48 -3.57
N MET A 266 -3.94 -5.92 -4.54
CA MET A 266 -2.91 -4.94 -4.24
C MET A 266 -3.56 -3.58 -3.95
N ASP A 267 -3.35 -3.03 -2.73
CA ASP A 267 -4.01 -1.84 -2.19
C ASP A 267 -5.50 -2.01 -1.84
N VAL A 268 -5.99 -1.16 -0.96
CA VAL A 268 -7.39 -1.08 -0.56
C VAL A 268 -8.17 -0.03 -1.36
N GLU A 269 -7.47 0.89 -2.03
CA GLU A 269 -8.07 1.95 -2.83
C GLU A 269 -7.99 1.66 -4.32
N ASP A 270 -9.06 1.97 -5.06
CA ASP A 270 -9.09 1.84 -6.53
C ASP A 270 -8.29 2.96 -7.22
N VAL A 271 -7.56 2.58 -8.25
CA VAL A 271 -6.93 3.50 -9.20
C VAL A 271 -7.96 3.83 -10.28
N VAL A 272 -8.40 5.09 -10.35
CA VAL A 272 -9.53 5.48 -11.21
C VAL A 272 -9.13 6.62 -12.14
N ILE A 273 -9.43 6.50 -13.44
CA ILE A 273 -9.41 7.62 -14.39
C ILE A 273 -10.79 8.29 -14.38
N LYS A 274 -10.81 9.62 -14.28
CA LYS A 274 -12.04 10.43 -14.30
C LYS A 274 -12.22 11.22 -15.60
N SER A 275 -11.11 11.73 -16.16
CA SER A 275 -11.13 12.46 -17.42
C SER A 275 -9.74 12.56 -18.03
N VAL A 276 -9.68 12.85 -19.32
CA VAL A 276 -8.44 13.18 -20.04
C VAL A 276 -8.58 14.53 -20.68
N ARG A 277 -7.48 15.29 -20.80
CA ARG A 277 -7.47 16.61 -21.45
C ARG A 277 -6.21 16.81 -22.26
N LYS A 278 -6.40 17.24 -23.51
CA LYS A 278 -5.33 17.69 -24.40
C LYS A 278 -4.77 19.02 -23.91
N ASN A 279 -3.46 19.13 -23.80
CA ASN A 279 -2.75 20.37 -23.53
C ASN A 279 -1.80 20.66 -24.70
N THR A 280 -2.23 21.55 -25.60
CA THR A 280 -1.48 21.89 -26.81
C THR A 280 -0.24 22.75 -26.51
N ILE A 281 -0.23 23.49 -25.38
CA ILE A 281 0.91 24.33 -25.00
C ILE A 281 2.12 23.47 -24.64
N ASN A 282 1.91 22.43 -23.83
CA ASN A 282 2.97 21.53 -23.37
C ASN A 282 3.07 20.25 -24.21
N HIS A 283 2.25 20.11 -25.23
CA HIS A 283 2.15 18.93 -26.10
C HIS A 283 1.95 17.63 -25.29
N THR A 284 1.02 17.65 -24.33
CA THR A 284 0.74 16.51 -23.44
C THR A 284 -0.75 16.20 -23.38
N LEU A 285 -1.06 14.92 -23.14
CA LEU A 285 -2.36 14.48 -22.63
C LEU A 285 -2.28 14.43 -21.11
N ALA A 286 -3.12 15.16 -20.41
CA ALA A 286 -3.27 15.09 -18.97
C ALA A 286 -4.40 14.10 -18.63
N VAL A 287 -4.09 13.11 -17.78
CA VAL A 287 -5.03 12.11 -17.26
C VAL A 287 -5.35 12.50 -15.82
N TYR A 288 -6.61 12.81 -15.55
CA TYR A 288 -7.14 13.15 -14.24
C TYR A 288 -7.83 11.96 -13.61
N GLY A 289 -7.61 11.77 -12.33
CA GLY A 289 -8.16 10.59 -11.63
C GLY A 289 -7.97 10.65 -10.13
N SER A 290 -7.83 9.47 -9.51
CA SER A 290 -7.54 9.32 -8.10
C SER A 290 -6.61 8.13 -7.85
N ASN A 291 -5.89 8.20 -6.73
CA ASN A 291 -4.97 7.19 -6.22
C ASN A 291 -3.79 6.88 -7.15
N PHE A 292 -3.37 7.87 -7.94
CA PHE A 292 -2.13 7.79 -8.70
C PHE A 292 -0.94 7.91 -7.76
N THR A 293 0.09 7.09 -8.00
CA THR A 293 1.39 7.16 -7.34
C THR A 293 2.49 7.45 -8.37
N LYS A 294 3.72 7.63 -7.91
CA LYS A 294 4.89 7.76 -8.81
C LYS A 294 5.10 6.52 -9.70
N ASN A 295 4.48 5.40 -9.32
CA ASN A 295 4.51 4.14 -10.05
C ASN A 295 3.33 3.94 -11.01
N ALA A 296 2.38 4.92 -11.05
CA ALA A 296 1.30 4.91 -12.02
C ALA A 296 1.85 5.06 -13.44
N LYS A 297 1.34 4.24 -14.36
CA LYS A 297 1.68 4.26 -15.78
C LYS A 297 0.42 4.34 -16.63
N ILE A 298 0.48 5.16 -17.67
CA ILE A 298 -0.56 5.27 -18.68
C ILE A 298 -0.32 4.16 -19.71
N PHE A 299 -1.40 3.51 -20.11
CA PHE A 299 -1.44 2.55 -21.20
C PHE A 299 -2.39 3.09 -22.27
N VAL A 300 -1.97 2.97 -23.52
CA VAL A 300 -2.75 3.34 -24.71
C VAL A 300 -2.99 2.06 -25.48
N ASN A 301 -4.23 1.66 -25.66
CA ASN A 301 -4.61 0.38 -26.30
C ASN A 301 -3.87 -0.84 -25.69
N GLY A 302 -3.64 -0.80 -24.37
CA GLY A 302 -2.92 -1.85 -23.63
C GLY A 302 -1.39 -1.75 -23.68
N GLU A 303 -0.82 -0.82 -24.42
CA GLU A 303 0.63 -0.61 -24.51
C GLU A 303 1.09 0.51 -23.55
N LYS A 304 2.10 0.22 -22.72
CA LYS A 304 2.64 1.18 -21.76
C LYS A 304 3.36 2.33 -22.47
N VAL A 305 2.96 3.56 -22.17
CA VAL A 305 3.60 4.76 -22.68
C VAL A 305 4.40 5.51 -21.60
N SER A 306 5.25 6.45 -22.02
CA SER A 306 5.99 7.31 -21.10
C SER A 306 5.01 8.11 -20.24
N THR A 307 5.16 8.05 -18.92
CA THR A 307 4.24 8.69 -17.97
C THR A 307 5.01 9.59 -17.03
N THR A 308 4.54 10.83 -16.85
CA THR A 308 5.02 11.77 -15.84
C THR A 308 3.97 11.91 -14.74
N TYR A 309 4.37 11.61 -13.51
CA TYR A 309 3.55 11.82 -12.33
C TYR A 309 3.62 13.28 -11.88
N LEU A 310 2.48 13.93 -11.68
CA LEU A 310 2.39 15.30 -11.15
C LEU A 310 1.82 15.31 -9.73
N THR A 311 0.69 14.66 -9.53
CA THR A 311 0.02 14.53 -8.22
C THR A 311 -0.73 13.19 -8.15
N SER A 312 -1.27 12.83 -6.98
CA SER A 312 -2.15 11.66 -6.84
C SER A 312 -3.43 11.72 -7.66
N GLY A 313 -3.74 12.85 -8.25
CA GLY A 313 -4.89 13.04 -9.14
C GLY A 313 -4.54 13.34 -10.58
N ILE A 314 -3.25 13.52 -10.94
CA ILE A 314 -2.85 13.95 -12.27
C ILE A 314 -1.55 13.28 -12.70
N ILE A 315 -1.60 12.61 -13.85
CA ILE A 315 -0.43 12.10 -14.57
C ILE A 315 -0.52 12.54 -16.03
N THR A 316 0.61 12.57 -16.75
CA THR A 316 0.64 13.03 -18.14
C THR A 316 1.47 12.13 -19.04
N THR A 317 1.14 12.11 -20.34
CA THR A 317 1.97 11.54 -21.42
C THR A 317 2.11 12.52 -22.57
N SER A 318 3.05 12.27 -23.53
CA SER A 318 3.13 13.06 -24.77
C SER A 318 1.87 12.84 -25.64
N LEU A 319 1.42 13.87 -26.33
CA LEU A 319 0.37 13.75 -27.36
C LEU A 319 0.80 12.84 -28.54
N ASP A 320 2.12 12.67 -28.78
CA ASP A 320 2.62 11.75 -29.81
C ASP A 320 2.27 10.27 -29.53
N ASN A 321 1.91 9.97 -28.29
CA ASN A 321 1.55 8.61 -27.87
C ASN A 321 0.07 8.29 -28.03
N VAL A 322 -0.76 9.27 -28.43
CA VAL A 322 -2.23 9.13 -28.36
C VAL A 322 -2.89 9.67 -29.63
N GLN A 323 -3.83 8.91 -30.16
CA GLN A 323 -4.65 9.30 -31.31
C GLN A 323 -6.13 9.30 -30.95
N ASP A 324 -6.95 9.96 -31.77
CA ASP A 324 -8.40 9.93 -31.63
C ASP A 324 -8.93 8.49 -31.66
N GLY A 325 -9.83 8.15 -30.73
CA GLY A 325 -10.37 6.81 -30.57
C GLY A 325 -9.53 5.84 -29.73
N ASP A 326 -8.34 6.23 -29.27
CA ASP A 326 -7.50 5.36 -28.42
C ASP A 326 -8.11 5.15 -27.01
N VAL A 327 -8.00 3.93 -26.52
CA VAL A 327 -8.40 3.53 -25.16
C VAL A 327 -7.28 3.82 -24.18
N ILE A 328 -7.53 4.67 -23.20
CA ILE A 328 -6.59 5.07 -22.15
C ILE A 328 -6.94 4.33 -20.85
N THR A 329 -5.96 3.59 -20.32
CA THR A 329 -6.02 2.96 -19.00
C THR A 329 -4.83 3.36 -18.16
N VAL A 330 -4.91 3.13 -16.85
CA VAL A 330 -3.80 3.36 -15.90
C VAL A 330 -3.60 2.12 -15.05
N ALA A 331 -2.35 1.78 -14.77
CA ALA A 331 -2.01 0.75 -13.80
C ALA A 331 -0.82 1.20 -12.94
N ILE A 332 -0.77 0.71 -11.70
CA ILE A 332 0.41 0.82 -10.84
C ILE A 332 1.36 -0.33 -11.17
N THR A 333 2.61 -0.01 -11.45
CA THR A 333 3.60 -1.01 -11.84
C THR A 333 4.70 -1.13 -10.80
N GLY A 334 5.15 -2.35 -10.55
CA GLY A 334 6.29 -2.67 -9.71
C GLY A 334 7.58 -2.85 -10.50
N SER A 335 8.55 -3.54 -9.89
CA SER A 335 9.84 -3.86 -10.49
C SER A 335 9.65 -4.61 -11.82
N GLN A 336 10.52 -4.30 -12.78
CA GLN A 336 10.50 -4.89 -14.14
C GLN A 336 9.19 -4.64 -14.91
N GLY A 337 8.35 -3.69 -14.47
CA GLY A 337 7.11 -3.34 -15.15
C GLY A 337 5.96 -4.32 -14.89
N ILE A 338 6.08 -5.17 -13.88
CA ILE A 338 4.97 -6.03 -13.44
C ILE A 338 3.79 -5.15 -13.02
N ILE A 339 2.60 -5.41 -13.55
CA ILE A 339 1.39 -4.73 -13.10
C ILE A 339 1.03 -5.28 -11.71
N LEU A 340 0.94 -4.38 -10.73
CA LEU A 340 0.53 -4.67 -9.37
C LEU A 340 -0.96 -4.41 -9.16
N ARG A 341 -1.46 -3.29 -9.70
CA ARG A 341 -2.87 -2.89 -9.62
C ARG A 341 -3.30 -2.30 -10.95
N GLU A 342 -4.29 -2.89 -11.58
CA GLU A 342 -4.96 -2.30 -12.74
C GLU A 342 -5.97 -1.24 -12.27
N GLY A 343 -6.14 -0.20 -13.07
CA GLY A 343 -7.20 0.78 -12.85
C GLY A 343 -8.57 0.16 -13.12
N THR A 344 -9.57 0.60 -12.38
CA THR A 344 -10.96 0.10 -12.48
C THR A 344 -11.77 0.79 -13.58
N SER A 345 -11.17 1.74 -14.30
CA SER A 345 -11.84 2.53 -15.35
C SER A 345 -10.93 2.74 -16.55
N GLU A 346 -11.56 2.92 -17.72
CA GLU A 346 -10.92 3.29 -18.98
C GLU A 346 -11.64 4.49 -19.60
N ILE A 347 -10.95 5.22 -20.47
CA ILE A 347 -11.53 6.33 -21.23
C ILE A 347 -11.11 6.20 -22.70
N VAL A 348 -12.06 6.29 -23.61
CA VAL A 348 -11.78 6.50 -25.04
C VAL A 348 -11.43 7.96 -25.23
N TYR A 349 -10.25 8.22 -25.78
CA TYR A 349 -9.82 9.58 -26.05
C TYR A 349 -10.51 10.11 -27.32
N GLU A 350 -11.25 11.20 -27.18
CA GLU A 350 -11.83 11.96 -28.29
C GLU A 350 -11.00 13.25 -28.47
N ASP A 351 -10.35 13.37 -29.63
CA ASP A 351 -9.56 14.58 -29.94
C ASP A 351 -10.51 15.75 -30.24
N PRO A 352 -10.51 16.82 -29.44
CA PRO A 352 -11.42 17.94 -29.63
C PRO A 352 -11.24 18.64 -30.99
N ASP A 353 -10.07 18.53 -31.61
CA ASP A 353 -9.80 19.12 -32.91
C ASP A 353 -10.43 18.30 -34.07
N VAL A 354 -10.52 16.94 -33.89
CA VAL A 354 -11.21 16.06 -34.84
C VAL A 354 -12.72 16.19 -34.72
N ALA A 355 -13.24 16.17 -33.49
CA ALA A 355 -14.67 16.36 -33.22
C ALA A 355 -15.22 17.70 -33.76
N ALA A 356 -14.40 18.77 -33.73
CA ALA A 356 -14.77 20.09 -34.29
C ALA A 356 -14.86 20.09 -35.82
N THR A 357 -14.08 19.20 -36.48
CA THR A 357 -14.12 19.09 -37.96
C THR A 357 -15.28 18.22 -38.45
N GLU A 358 -15.74 17.22 -37.69
CA GLU A 358 -16.90 16.42 -38.06
C GLU A 358 -18.26 17.15 -37.86
N THR A 359 -18.32 18.13 -36.96
CA THR A 359 -19.52 18.97 -36.77
C THR A 359 -19.66 20.10 -37.76
N ALA A 360 -18.62 20.39 -38.54
CA ALA A 360 -18.66 21.36 -39.64
C ALA A 360 -19.07 20.67 -40.95
N GLU A 361 -20.34 20.24 -41.09
CA GLU A 361 -20.86 19.88 -42.42
C GLU A 361 -20.76 21.09 -43.34
N PRO A 362 -20.33 20.90 -44.63
CA PRO A 362 -20.32 21.94 -45.60
C PRO A 362 -21.77 22.32 -45.87
N THR A 363 -22.16 23.56 -45.54
CA THR A 363 -23.37 24.18 -46.09
C THR A 363 -23.24 24.18 -47.60
N GLU A 364 -23.97 23.29 -48.26
CA GLU A 364 -24.12 23.31 -49.72
C GLU A 364 -24.57 24.69 -50.16
N ASN A 365 -23.73 25.27 -51.04
CA ASN A 365 -24.06 26.43 -51.85
C ASN A 365 -25.36 26.19 -52.61
N SER A 366 -26.45 26.80 -52.23
CA SER A 366 -27.54 27.01 -53.14
C SER A 366 -27.22 28.20 -54.03
N GLU A 367 -26.96 27.85 -55.30
CA GLU A 367 -26.76 28.73 -56.43
C GLU A 367 -27.85 29.78 -56.54
N ALA A 368 -27.39 30.92 -57.02
CA ALA A 368 -28.08 32.11 -57.48
C ALA A 368 -29.36 31.85 -58.29
N ALA A 369 -30.43 32.53 -57.98
CA ALA A 369 -31.46 32.92 -58.94
C ALA A 369 -31.54 34.47 -58.92
N PHE A 370 -30.96 35.06 -60.00
CA PHE A 370 -31.25 36.39 -60.49
C PHE A 370 -32.74 36.52 -60.75
N PHE A 371 -33.38 37.58 -60.25
CA PHE A 371 -34.38 38.36 -60.96
C PHE A 371 -34.49 39.76 -60.43
N GLU A 372 -34.42 40.67 -61.41
CA GLU A 372 -34.64 42.15 -61.35
C GLU A 372 -36.09 42.48 -60.95
N ASN A 373 -36.29 43.53 -60.33
CA ASN A 373 -37.01 44.72 -60.69
C ASN A 373 -37.71 45.45 -59.54
N GLU A 374 -37.33 46.68 -59.51
CA GLU A 374 -38.08 47.95 -59.54
C GLU A 374 -38.96 48.35 -58.33
N ASN A 375 -38.50 49.53 -57.87
CA ASN A 375 -39.23 50.72 -57.50
C ASN A 375 -40.38 50.73 -56.48
N GLU A 376 -40.26 51.55 -55.65
CA GLU A 376 -40.84 52.79 -55.27
C GLU A 376 -41.19 52.99 -53.79
N ASP A 377 -40.59 54.07 -53.33
CA ASP A 377 -41.14 55.16 -52.55
C ASP A 377 -41.80 54.99 -51.16
N ASN A 378 -41.31 55.90 -50.41
CA ASN A 378 -41.95 56.77 -49.42
C ASN A 378 -41.96 56.49 -47.95
N ALA A 379 -41.14 57.32 -47.38
CA ALA A 379 -41.45 58.38 -46.42
C ALA A 379 -41.85 58.02 -44.98
N ALA A 380 -41.03 58.60 -44.20
CA ALA A 380 -41.38 59.44 -43.03
C ALA A 380 -41.72 58.76 -41.73
N SER A 381 -40.94 59.07 -40.88
CA SER A 381 -40.93 60.02 -39.73
C SER A 381 -40.92 59.33 -38.35
N SER A 382 -39.97 59.83 -37.68
CA SER A 382 -39.95 60.38 -36.31
C SER A 382 -40.23 59.40 -35.19
N ASP A 383 -39.40 59.37 -34.34
CA ASP A 383 -38.99 60.25 -33.26
C ASP A 383 -39.16 59.51 -31.89
N THR A 384 -38.21 59.72 -31.20
CA THR A 384 -38.02 60.06 -29.78
C THR A 384 -37.91 58.96 -28.73
N THR A 385 -36.71 59.01 -28.21
CA THR A 385 -36.32 59.26 -26.81
C THR A 385 -36.61 58.16 -25.79
N SER A 386 -35.57 57.84 -25.18
CA SER A 386 -35.00 58.29 -23.93
C SER A 386 -35.12 57.22 -22.82
N SER A 387 -34.02 56.85 -22.36
CA SER A 387 -33.39 56.99 -21.04
C SER A 387 -33.79 56.02 -19.96
N ASP A 388 -32.71 55.72 -19.37
CA ASP A 388 -32.42 55.59 -17.95
C ASP A 388 -32.76 54.25 -17.26
N ALA A 389 -31.72 53.65 -16.89
CA ALA A 389 -30.97 53.71 -15.66
C ALA A 389 -31.37 52.67 -14.58
N LEU A 390 -30.37 51.99 -14.18
CA LEU A 390 -30.04 51.59 -12.79
C LEU A 390 -31.01 50.64 -12.04
N ARG A 391 -30.62 49.44 -11.86
CA ARG A 391 -30.00 49.00 -10.60
C ARG A 391 -29.43 47.58 -10.75
#